data_41b14033525065b6e19aa757015c0967
#
_entry.id   41b14033525065b6e19aa757015c0967
#
_cell.length_a   1.000
_cell.length_b   1.000
_cell.length_c   1.000
_cell.angle_alpha   90.00
_cell.angle_beta   90.00
_cell.angle_gamma   90.00
#
_symmetry.space_group_name_H-M   'P 1'
#
loop_
_entity.id
_entity.type
_entity.pdbx_description
1 polymer ?
#
loop_
_entity_poly.entity_id
_entity_poly.type
_entity_poly.pdbx_seq_one_letter_code
_entity_poly.pdbx_strand_id
1 'polypeptide(L)'
;MTGCTGFVGNVLTKKLLEEGFSVRGLARSPRKAEQVFQDKKPEFVFGNISKEKDVEALFSGNGPFIVIHTVAKVTIGEGSAKELQDVTVKGTENIVRACCRHNVLKLIHISSTEAIPKGLVLKEDISNYVPDPARSRKGYPRAKAEADAIVLRAVKEHNLNASILLFASVIGPGDYGNGHMSQMFIDFLEGKLPASVRGGYNNFDIRDVADVLPAILERAAPGESYIFANRPDRIDEILNIAADYVGKKHLPALPLWCAYLGLPFLCLWAKLRKKRPLYTAAALAAIREKADFPISKTKETFGFSPRPLSQTITDQLDFLIRTGKVKIKS
;
A
#
# COMPACT_ATOMS: atom_id res chain seq x y z
N MET A 1 6.74 -9.43 -11.34
CA MET A 1 6.09 -8.85 -10.15
C MET A 1 7.08 -8.63 -9.04
N THR A 2 7.26 -7.44 -8.53
CA THR A 2 8.05 -7.20 -7.32
C THR A 2 7.13 -7.03 -6.12
N GLY A 3 7.62 -7.41 -4.92
CA GLY A 3 6.80 -7.35 -3.70
C GLY A 3 5.65 -8.35 -3.65
N CYS A 4 5.70 -9.43 -4.42
CA CYS A 4 4.65 -10.45 -4.52
C CYS A 4 4.24 -11.07 -3.18
N THR A 5 5.08 -11.04 -2.16
CA THR A 5 4.75 -11.51 -0.79
C THR A 5 4.28 -10.40 0.15
N GLY A 6 4.21 -9.15 -0.33
CA GLY A 6 3.62 -8.01 0.40
C GLY A 6 2.10 -8.02 0.33
N PHE A 7 1.42 -7.12 1.05
CA PHE A 7 -0.05 -7.07 1.06
C PHE A 7 -0.61 -6.80 -0.34
N VAL A 8 -0.30 -5.66 -0.94
CA VAL A 8 -0.74 -5.31 -2.30
C VAL A 8 -0.26 -6.36 -3.31
N GLY A 9 1.04 -6.69 -3.26
CA GLY A 9 1.66 -7.58 -4.24
C GLY A 9 1.06 -8.98 -4.28
N ASN A 10 0.72 -9.57 -3.12
CA ASN A 10 0.15 -10.93 -3.14
C ASN A 10 -1.27 -10.99 -3.71
N VAL A 11 -2.11 -9.98 -3.39
CA VAL A 11 -3.48 -9.94 -3.93
C VAL A 11 -3.46 -9.78 -5.44
N LEU A 12 -2.64 -8.86 -5.96
CA LEU A 12 -2.49 -8.67 -7.41
C LEU A 12 -1.83 -9.91 -8.08
N THR A 13 -0.84 -10.54 -7.43
CA THR A 13 -0.21 -11.77 -7.96
C THR A 13 -1.21 -12.91 -8.06
N LYS A 14 -2.04 -13.13 -7.03
CA LYS A 14 -3.08 -14.16 -7.05
C LYS A 14 -4.07 -13.92 -8.18
N LYS A 15 -4.53 -12.68 -8.34
CA LYS A 15 -5.43 -12.31 -9.46
C LYS A 15 -4.80 -12.61 -10.82
N LEU A 16 -3.54 -12.26 -11.04
CA LEU A 16 -2.83 -12.57 -12.28
C LEU A 16 -2.77 -14.09 -12.55
N LEU A 17 -2.48 -14.88 -11.52
CA LEU A 17 -2.46 -16.34 -11.64
C LEU A 17 -3.84 -16.93 -11.89
N GLU A 18 -4.90 -16.34 -11.36
CA GLU A 18 -6.29 -16.71 -11.62
C GLU A 18 -6.69 -16.42 -13.07
N GLU A 19 -6.25 -15.27 -13.60
CA GLU A 19 -6.45 -14.87 -15.01
C GLU A 19 -5.55 -15.64 -16.00
N GLY A 20 -4.73 -16.57 -15.52
CA GLY A 20 -3.90 -17.43 -16.38
C GLY A 20 -2.55 -16.84 -16.78
N PHE A 21 -2.14 -15.71 -16.20
CA PHE A 21 -0.82 -15.15 -16.47
C PHE A 21 0.29 -16.01 -15.84
N SER A 22 1.40 -16.18 -16.57
CA SER A 22 2.64 -16.69 -16.02
C SER A 22 3.33 -15.58 -15.22
N VAL A 23 3.47 -15.75 -13.91
CA VAL A 23 3.99 -14.72 -13.03
C VAL A 23 5.34 -15.13 -12.42
N ARG A 24 6.35 -14.27 -12.60
CA ARG A 24 7.62 -14.35 -11.87
C ARG A 24 7.66 -13.30 -10.77
N GLY A 25 7.94 -13.72 -9.54
CA GLY A 25 7.82 -12.89 -8.35
C GLY A 25 9.14 -12.73 -7.57
N LEU A 26 9.61 -11.49 -7.36
CA LEU A 26 10.73 -11.23 -6.46
C LEU A 26 10.29 -11.34 -5.01
N ALA A 27 10.91 -12.25 -4.26
CA ALA A 27 10.67 -12.47 -2.85
C ALA A 27 11.97 -12.48 -2.05
N ARG A 28 11.94 -12.02 -0.78
CA ARG A 28 13.12 -12.04 0.10
C ARG A 28 13.18 -13.28 0.97
N SER A 29 12.05 -13.89 1.27
CA SER A 29 11.93 -14.98 2.25
C SER A 29 11.13 -16.14 1.66
N PRO A 30 11.74 -17.33 1.50
CA PRO A 30 11.05 -18.55 1.11
C PRO A 30 9.88 -18.87 2.06
N ARG A 31 10.12 -18.83 3.37
CA ARG A 31 9.09 -19.09 4.39
C ARG A 31 7.87 -18.20 4.23
N LYS A 32 8.07 -16.89 3.93
CA LYS A 32 6.94 -15.99 3.72
C LYS A 32 6.23 -16.27 2.39
N ALA A 33 6.97 -16.67 1.36
CA ALA A 33 6.39 -17.05 0.07
C ALA A 33 5.47 -18.26 0.23
N GLU A 34 5.89 -19.29 0.94
CA GLU A 34 5.08 -20.47 1.25
C GLU A 34 3.84 -20.14 2.09
N GLN A 35 3.99 -19.27 3.10
CA GLN A 35 2.85 -18.82 3.92
C GLN A 35 1.78 -18.09 3.11
N VAL A 36 2.18 -17.29 2.13
CA VAL A 36 1.28 -16.44 1.33
C VAL A 36 0.63 -17.20 0.17
N PHE A 37 1.40 -18.11 -0.45
CA PHE A 37 0.98 -18.87 -1.62
C PHE A 37 0.97 -20.37 -1.29
N GLN A 38 -0.20 -20.88 -0.91
CA GLN A 38 -0.38 -22.28 -0.58
C GLN A 38 -0.76 -23.12 -1.80
N ASP A 39 -1.63 -22.59 -2.67
CA ASP A 39 -2.15 -23.29 -3.84
C ASP A 39 -1.38 -22.93 -5.11
N LYS A 40 -1.88 -21.90 -5.84
CA LYS A 40 -1.21 -21.40 -7.05
C LYS A 40 -0.04 -20.50 -6.66
N LYS A 41 1.15 -20.81 -7.18
CA LYS A 41 2.41 -20.10 -6.86
C LYS A 41 3.00 -19.45 -8.12
N PRO A 42 3.54 -18.22 -8.01
CA PRO A 42 4.38 -17.67 -9.06
C PRO A 42 5.73 -18.40 -9.10
N GLU A 43 6.48 -18.27 -10.18
CA GLU A 43 7.90 -18.60 -10.19
C GLU A 43 8.63 -17.59 -9.28
N PHE A 44 9.24 -18.08 -8.19
CA PHE A 44 9.95 -17.21 -7.27
C PHE A 44 11.41 -16.99 -7.67
N VAL A 45 11.79 -15.70 -7.74
CA VAL A 45 13.18 -15.28 -7.70
C VAL A 45 13.48 -14.74 -6.29
N PHE A 46 14.40 -15.40 -5.58
CA PHE A 46 14.76 -14.95 -4.24
C PHE A 46 15.93 -13.97 -4.29
N GLY A 47 15.67 -12.74 -3.82
CA GLY A 47 16.64 -11.68 -3.89
C GLY A 47 16.19 -10.38 -3.23
N ASN A 48 17.05 -9.37 -3.30
CA ASN A 48 16.84 -8.04 -2.75
C ASN A 48 16.72 -7.00 -3.87
N ILE A 49 15.64 -6.24 -3.88
CA ILE A 49 15.36 -5.18 -4.86
C ILE A 49 16.48 -4.12 -4.95
N SER A 50 17.25 -3.91 -3.85
CA SER A 50 18.36 -2.96 -3.82
C SER A 50 19.61 -3.48 -4.53
N LYS A 51 19.63 -4.75 -4.93
CA LYS A 51 20.74 -5.38 -5.66
C LYS A 51 20.37 -5.56 -7.12
N GLU A 52 21.07 -4.87 -8.01
CA GLU A 52 20.79 -4.92 -9.45
C GLU A 52 20.81 -6.36 -10.00
N LYS A 53 21.79 -7.19 -9.59
CA LYS A 53 21.88 -8.59 -9.99
C LYS A 53 20.62 -9.40 -9.66
N ASP A 54 20.02 -9.16 -8.48
CA ASP A 54 18.82 -9.88 -8.07
C ASP A 54 17.59 -9.43 -8.88
N VAL A 55 17.56 -8.16 -9.29
CA VAL A 55 16.52 -7.60 -10.16
C VAL A 55 16.65 -8.16 -11.58
N GLU A 56 17.88 -8.21 -12.14
CA GLU A 56 18.12 -8.77 -13.46
C GLU A 56 17.63 -10.23 -13.60
N ALA A 57 17.71 -11.01 -12.53
CA ALA A 57 17.22 -12.39 -12.53
C ALA A 57 15.70 -12.51 -12.78
N LEU A 58 14.92 -11.44 -12.55
CA LEU A 58 13.49 -11.40 -12.89
C LEU A 58 13.23 -11.44 -14.40
N PHE A 59 14.19 -10.99 -15.21
CA PHE A 59 14.06 -10.83 -16.65
C PHE A 59 14.73 -11.97 -17.43
N SER A 60 14.96 -13.13 -16.79
CA SER A 60 15.47 -14.31 -17.50
C SER A 60 14.49 -14.76 -18.60
N GLY A 61 15.01 -15.05 -19.80
CA GLY A 61 14.24 -15.33 -21.01
C GLY A 61 14.06 -14.10 -21.90
N ASN A 62 13.42 -14.29 -23.04
CA ASN A 62 13.38 -13.26 -24.09
C ASN A 62 12.20 -12.29 -24.01
N GLY A 63 11.30 -12.44 -23.00
CA GLY A 63 10.09 -11.63 -22.91
C GLY A 63 9.04 -11.96 -23.96
N PRO A 64 8.06 -11.08 -24.26
CA PRO A 64 7.91 -9.76 -23.63
C PRO A 64 7.44 -9.81 -22.18
N PHE A 65 7.78 -8.79 -21.40
CA PHE A 65 7.42 -8.71 -19.98
C PHE A 65 6.44 -7.56 -19.69
N ILE A 66 5.52 -7.79 -18.77
CA ILE A 66 4.78 -6.74 -18.06
C ILE A 66 5.30 -6.70 -16.62
N VAL A 67 5.69 -5.54 -16.15
CA VAL A 67 6.26 -5.36 -14.81
C VAL A 67 5.28 -4.62 -13.92
N ILE A 68 4.95 -5.21 -12.77
CA ILE A 68 4.20 -4.54 -11.71
C ILE A 68 5.12 -4.38 -10.51
N HIS A 69 5.44 -3.14 -10.16
CA HIS A 69 6.37 -2.80 -9.10
C HIS A 69 5.64 -2.29 -7.86
N THR A 70 5.55 -3.15 -6.82
CA THR A 70 4.83 -2.82 -5.58
C THR A 70 5.76 -2.65 -4.38
N VAL A 71 7.06 -2.87 -4.53
CA VAL A 71 7.99 -2.79 -3.40
C VAL A 71 8.16 -1.36 -2.94
N ALA A 72 7.89 -1.14 -1.67
CA ALA A 72 8.29 0.06 -0.95
C ALA A 72 8.52 -0.28 0.53
N LYS A 73 9.38 0.49 1.20
CA LYS A 73 9.46 0.46 2.66
C LYS A 73 8.43 1.43 3.22
N VAL A 74 7.34 0.90 3.75
CA VAL A 74 6.34 1.73 4.44
C VAL A 74 6.78 1.95 5.88
N THR A 75 6.89 3.22 6.31
CA THR A 75 7.20 3.59 7.69
C THR A 75 6.22 4.67 8.14
N ILE A 76 5.51 4.39 9.23
CA ILE A 76 4.69 5.39 9.93
C ILE A 76 5.47 5.73 11.20
N GLY A 77 6.16 6.89 11.19
CA GLY A 77 7.05 7.30 12.29
C GLY A 77 8.52 6.95 12.04
N GLU A 78 9.15 6.23 12.96
CA GLU A 78 10.58 5.92 12.91
C GLU A 78 10.89 4.83 11.88
N GLY A 79 11.47 5.22 10.76
CA GLY A 79 12.06 4.32 9.76
C GLY A 79 13.48 4.76 9.47
N SER A 80 14.37 3.83 9.20
CA SER A 80 15.71 4.17 8.74
C SER A 80 15.64 4.90 7.40
N ALA A 81 16.13 6.15 7.34
CA ALA A 81 16.23 6.88 6.09
C ALA A 81 17.00 6.09 5.04
N LYS A 82 18.00 5.32 5.47
CA LYS A 82 18.76 4.42 4.61
C LYS A 82 17.88 3.31 4.02
N GLU A 83 17.01 2.67 4.81
CA GLU A 83 16.12 1.63 4.27
C GLU A 83 15.09 2.20 3.28
N LEU A 84 14.57 3.40 3.52
CA LEU A 84 13.70 4.10 2.59
C LEU A 84 14.42 4.34 1.26
N GLN A 85 15.65 4.87 1.33
CA GLN A 85 16.46 5.15 0.16
C GLN A 85 16.84 3.85 -0.58
N ASP A 86 17.33 2.83 0.12
CA ASP A 86 17.77 1.58 -0.48
C ASP A 86 16.63 0.76 -1.09
N VAL A 87 15.49 0.68 -0.41
CA VAL A 87 14.38 -0.20 -0.84
C VAL A 87 13.43 0.53 -1.79
N THR A 88 13.04 1.76 -1.47
CA THR A 88 12.03 2.47 -2.27
C THR A 88 12.67 3.17 -3.47
N VAL A 89 13.70 3.98 -3.26
CA VAL A 89 14.27 4.80 -4.33
C VAL A 89 15.20 3.97 -5.22
N LYS A 90 16.27 3.40 -4.64
CA LYS A 90 17.23 2.59 -5.39
C LYS A 90 16.58 1.31 -5.95
N GLY A 91 15.64 0.71 -5.20
CA GLY A 91 14.87 -0.43 -5.70
C GLY A 91 14.07 -0.08 -6.95
N THR A 92 13.40 1.08 -6.98
CA THR A 92 12.69 1.57 -8.17
C THR A 92 13.66 1.88 -9.32
N GLU A 93 14.80 2.52 -9.02
CA GLU A 93 15.82 2.79 -10.02
C GLU A 93 16.33 1.50 -10.70
N ASN A 94 16.60 0.45 -9.91
CA ASN A 94 17.03 -0.84 -10.45
C ASN A 94 15.96 -1.46 -11.36
N ILE A 95 14.69 -1.41 -10.98
CA ILE A 95 13.58 -1.90 -11.80
C ILE A 95 13.43 -1.11 -13.09
N VAL A 96 13.45 0.22 -13.02
CA VAL A 96 13.36 1.08 -14.21
C VAL A 96 14.52 0.82 -15.17
N ARG A 97 15.72 0.72 -14.65
CA ARG A 97 16.93 0.42 -15.43
C ARG A 97 16.85 -0.93 -16.14
N ALA A 98 16.36 -1.95 -15.44
CA ALA A 98 16.11 -3.27 -16.03
C ALA A 98 14.99 -3.20 -17.09
N CYS A 99 13.88 -2.48 -16.84
CA CYS A 99 12.83 -2.29 -17.82
C CYS A 99 13.34 -1.63 -19.11
N CYS A 100 14.27 -0.69 -19.03
CA CYS A 100 14.85 -0.04 -20.21
C CYS A 100 15.81 -0.95 -20.99
N ARG A 101 16.39 -2.01 -20.38
CA ARG A 101 17.31 -2.95 -21.05
C ARG A 101 16.62 -4.16 -21.63
N HIS A 102 15.46 -4.53 -21.11
CA HIS A 102 14.73 -5.73 -21.51
C HIS A 102 13.49 -5.39 -22.33
N ASN A 103 12.92 -6.38 -23.00
CA ASN A 103 11.69 -6.22 -23.78
C ASN A 103 10.47 -6.12 -22.84
N VAL A 104 10.25 -4.94 -22.26
CA VAL A 104 9.15 -4.63 -21.34
C VAL A 104 8.06 -3.87 -22.09
N LEU A 105 6.89 -4.49 -22.21
CA LEU A 105 5.72 -3.88 -22.84
C LEU A 105 5.09 -2.80 -21.98
N LYS A 106 5.12 -2.98 -20.64
CA LYS A 106 4.50 -2.04 -19.70
C LYS A 106 5.08 -2.18 -18.30
N LEU A 107 5.31 -1.05 -17.63
CA LEU A 107 5.62 -0.95 -16.21
C LEU A 107 4.46 -0.28 -15.49
N ILE A 108 3.86 -0.97 -14.52
CA ILE A 108 2.90 -0.41 -13.57
C ILE A 108 3.63 -0.17 -12.25
N HIS A 109 3.81 1.09 -11.89
CA HIS A 109 4.44 1.50 -10.63
C HIS A 109 3.39 1.83 -9.57
N ILE A 110 3.37 1.06 -8.49
CA ILE A 110 2.47 1.34 -7.37
C ILE A 110 3.12 2.38 -6.46
N SER A 111 2.54 3.57 -6.46
CA SER A 111 2.94 4.68 -5.62
C SER A 111 1.95 4.90 -4.47
N SER A 112 1.88 6.10 -3.94
CA SER A 112 1.00 6.47 -2.83
C SER A 112 0.53 7.92 -2.99
N THR A 113 -0.67 8.23 -2.53
CA THR A 113 -1.15 9.61 -2.40
C THR A 113 -0.29 10.45 -1.45
N GLU A 114 0.50 9.80 -0.59
CA GLU A 114 1.50 10.47 0.26
C GLU A 114 2.64 11.13 -0.56
N ALA A 115 2.87 10.70 -1.81
CA ALA A 115 3.84 11.31 -2.71
C ALA A 115 3.41 12.69 -3.23
N ILE A 116 2.11 13.01 -3.13
CA ILE A 116 1.54 14.28 -3.62
C ILE A 116 2.16 15.45 -2.84
N PRO A 117 2.66 16.48 -3.53
CA PRO A 117 3.26 17.64 -2.90
C PRO A 117 2.31 18.32 -1.91
N LYS A 118 2.85 18.71 -0.76
CA LYS A 118 2.05 19.38 0.27
C LYS A 118 1.37 20.64 -0.26
N GLY A 119 0.07 20.76 -0.01
CA GLY A 119 -0.74 21.92 -0.42
C GLY A 119 -1.13 21.93 -1.90
N LEU A 120 -0.79 20.88 -2.66
CA LEU A 120 -1.30 20.73 -4.02
C LEU A 120 -2.77 20.33 -3.98
N VAL A 121 -3.64 21.14 -4.59
CA VAL A 121 -5.03 20.77 -4.89
C VAL A 121 -5.03 20.11 -6.27
N LEU A 122 -5.42 18.85 -6.30
CA LEU A 122 -5.47 18.08 -7.55
C LEU A 122 -6.69 18.47 -8.38
N LYS A 123 -6.52 18.49 -9.70
CA LYS A 123 -7.62 18.53 -10.65
C LYS A 123 -8.32 17.18 -10.73
N GLU A 124 -9.54 17.14 -11.23
CA GLU A 124 -10.32 15.90 -11.37
C GLU A 124 -9.61 14.84 -12.22
N ASP A 125 -8.91 15.24 -13.27
CA ASP A 125 -8.11 14.38 -14.14
C ASP A 125 -6.68 14.16 -13.65
N ILE A 126 -6.34 14.72 -12.49
CA ILE A 126 -4.99 14.73 -11.90
C ILE A 126 -3.85 15.16 -12.83
N SER A 127 -4.18 15.85 -13.93
CA SER A 127 -3.18 16.32 -14.92
C SER A 127 -2.12 17.25 -14.34
N ASN A 128 -2.39 17.86 -13.19
CA ASN A 128 -1.46 18.74 -12.48
C ASN A 128 -0.60 18.01 -11.43
N TYR A 129 -0.68 16.67 -11.33
CA TYR A 129 0.25 15.92 -10.49
C TYR A 129 1.62 15.83 -11.17
N VAL A 130 2.61 16.44 -10.54
CA VAL A 130 4.01 16.29 -10.86
C VAL A 130 4.75 15.94 -9.58
N PRO A 131 5.51 14.84 -9.53
CA PRO A 131 6.30 14.50 -8.36
C PRO A 131 7.28 15.61 -8.00
N ASP A 132 7.22 16.09 -6.76
CA ASP A 132 8.13 17.09 -6.24
C ASP A 132 8.68 16.64 -4.88
N PRO A 133 9.82 15.92 -4.86
CA PRO A 133 10.42 15.45 -3.62
C PRO A 133 10.80 16.58 -2.64
N ALA A 134 11.11 17.78 -3.15
CA ALA A 134 11.49 18.90 -2.31
C ALA A 134 10.28 19.43 -1.48
N ARG A 135 9.09 19.42 -2.08
CA ARG A 135 7.83 19.83 -1.42
C ARG A 135 7.15 18.70 -0.66
N SER A 136 7.57 17.45 -0.84
CA SER A 136 7.04 16.30 -0.12
C SER A 136 7.51 16.27 1.33
N ARG A 137 6.68 15.72 2.24
CA ARG A 137 7.08 15.49 3.63
C ARG A 137 8.29 14.55 3.69
N LYS A 138 9.20 14.76 4.65
CA LYS A 138 10.38 13.89 4.84
C LYS A 138 9.96 12.44 5.15
N GLY A 139 10.84 11.51 4.83
CA GLY A 139 10.61 10.08 5.04
C GLY A 139 9.89 9.41 3.88
N TYR A 140 8.90 8.59 4.17
CA TYR A 140 8.19 7.78 3.19
C TYR A 140 7.56 8.61 2.04
N PRO A 141 6.86 9.73 2.29
CA PRO A 141 6.30 10.56 1.22
C PRO A 141 7.35 11.02 0.20
N ARG A 142 8.49 11.52 0.70
CA ARG A 142 9.59 11.96 -0.16
C ARG A 142 10.20 10.83 -0.98
N ALA A 143 10.45 9.67 -0.35
CA ALA A 143 10.99 8.52 -1.05
C ALA A 143 10.04 8.02 -2.16
N LYS A 144 8.72 8.12 -1.97
CA LYS A 144 7.74 7.80 -3.01
C LYS A 144 7.75 8.82 -4.14
N ALA A 145 7.81 10.12 -3.83
CA ALA A 145 7.92 11.17 -4.84
C ALA A 145 9.23 11.07 -5.65
N GLU A 146 10.35 10.69 -5.02
CA GLU A 146 11.62 10.41 -5.71
C GLU A 146 11.48 9.21 -6.66
N ALA A 147 10.84 8.13 -6.21
CA ALA A 147 10.57 6.96 -7.04
C ALA A 147 9.67 7.29 -8.24
N ASP A 148 8.61 8.07 -8.04
CA ASP A 148 7.70 8.52 -9.09
C ASP A 148 8.46 9.38 -10.13
N ALA A 149 9.34 10.29 -9.67
CA ALA A 149 10.17 11.12 -10.55
C ALA A 149 11.14 10.28 -11.40
N ILE A 150 11.70 9.19 -10.85
CA ILE A 150 12.55 8.24 -11.60
C ILE A 150 11.74 7.57 -12.72
N VAL A 151 10.52 7.09 -12.41
CA VAL A 151 9.64 6.43 -13.41
C VAL A 151 9.26 7.41 -14.53
N LEU A 152 8.79 8.61 -14.19
CA LEU A 152 8.37 9.60 -15.22
C LEU A 152 9.56 10.12 -16.04
N ARG A 153 10.75 10.21 -15.45
CA ARG A 153 11.95 10.52 -16.21
C ARG A 153 12.24 9.46 -17.26
N ALA A 154 12.13 8.17 -16.90
CA ALA A 154 12.34 7.09 -17.86
C ALA A 154 11.30 7.05 -18.98
N VAL A 155 10.05 7.43 -18.70
CA VAL A 155 9.05 7.63 -19.76
C VAL A 155 9.52 8.70 -20.74
N LYS A 156 10.01 9.83 -20.23
CA LYS A 156 10.42 10.97 -21.06
C LYS A 156 11.72 10.72 -21.84
N GLU A 157 12.73 10.12 -21.17
CA GLU A 157 14.09 10.00 -21.72
C GLU A 157 14.32 8.70 -22.48
N HIS A 158 13.59 7.62 -22.12
CA HIS A 158 13.78 6.29 -22.69
C HIS A 158 12.53 5.74 -23.35
N ASN A 159 11.45 6.53 -23.52
CA ASN A 159 10.16 6.09 -24.03
C ASN A 159 9.61 4.83 -23.34
N LEU A 160 9.91 4.68 -22.04
CA LEU A 160 9.41 3.55 -21.26
C LEU A 160 7.89 3.66 -21.14
N ASN A 161 7.16 2.63 -21.54
CA ASN A 161 5.71 2.55 -21.33
C ASN A 161 5.46 2.28 -19.84
N ALA A 162 5.44 3.33 -19.03
CA ALA A 162 5.22 3.22 -17.59
C ALA A 162 4.10 4.14 -17.11
N SER A 163 3.30 3.65 -16.17
CA SER A 163 2.20 4.40 -15.52
C SER A 163 2.32 4.31 -14.01
N ILE A 164 1.81 5.33 -13.30
CA ILE A 164 1.86 5.42 -11.84
C ILE A 164 0.45 5.21 -11.27
N LEU A 165 0.29 4.30 -10.31
CA LEU A 165 -0.93 4.16 -9.54
C LEU A 165 -0.71 4.72 -8.13
N LEU A 166 -1.36 5.82 -7.82
CA LEU A 166 -1.29 6.50 -6.53
C LEU A 166 -2.35 5.91 -5.58
N PHE A 167 -1.91 5.08 -4.66
CA PHE A 167 -2.80 4.42 -3.71
C PHE A 167 -2.98 5.28 -2.45
N ALA A 168 -4.22 5.47 -2.04
CA ALA A 168 -4.58 5.92 -0.71
C ALA A 168 -4.32 4.82 0.33
N SER A 169 -4.96 4.84 1.48
CA SER A 169 -4.81 3.80 2.48
C SER A 169 -5.47 2.49 2.00
N VAL A 170 -4.69 1.42 1.96
CA VAL A 170 -5.13 0.12 1.47
C VAL A 170 -5.56 -0.77 2.63
N ILE A 171 -6.76 -1.35 2.54
CA ILE A 171 -7.32 -2.30 3.50
C ILE A 171 -7.86 -3.54 2.78
N GLY A 172 -8.30 -4.53 3.54
CA GLY A 172 -8.90 -5.76 3.01
C GLY A 172 -8.11 -7.04 3.35
N PRO A 173 -8.64 -8.21 2.98
CA PRO A 173 -8.00 -9.50 3.25
C PRO A 173 -6.70 -9.67 2.45
N GLY A 174 -5.78 -10.48 2.99
CA GLY A 174 -4.49 -10.76 2.34
C GLY A 174 -3.29 -10.06 2.98
N ASP A 175 -3.47 -9.27 4.05
CA ASP A 175 -2.35 -8.68 4.76
C ASP A 175 -1.70 -9.67 5.74
N TYR A 176 -0.80 -10.50 5.23
CA TYR A 176 -0.01 -11.42 6.04
C TYR A 176 1.09 -10.72 6.87
N GLY A 177 1.36 -9.44 6.59
CA GLY A 177 2.45 -8.68 7.21
C GLY A 177 2.06 -7.90 8.46
N ASN A 178 0.77 -7.86 8.82
CA ASN A 178 0.22 -7.01 9.87
C ASN A 178 0.58 -5.54 9.65
N GLY A 179 0.14 -4.98 8.52
CA GLY A 179 0.19 -3.55 8.26
C GLY A 179 -0.57 -2.75 9.32
N HIS A 180 -0.47 -1.45 9.25
CA HIS A 180 -1.02 -0.56 10.29
C HIS A 180 -2.52 -0.78 10.57
N MET A 181 -3.33 -0.89 9.52
CA MET A 181 -4.78 -1.10 9.68
C MET A 181 -5.10 -2.51 10.22
N SER A 182 -4.41 -3.54 9.73
CA SER A 182 -4.56 -4.90 10.26
C SER A 182 -4.16 -4.98 11.73
N GLN A 183 -3.09 -4.29 12.13
CA GLN A 183 -2.67 -4.24 13.54
C GLN A 183 -3.70 -3.53 14.41
N MET A 184 -4.33 -2.46 13.91
CA MET A 184 -5.40 -1.76 14.61
C MET A 184 -6.60 -2.70 14.88
N PHE A 185 -7.02 -3.49 13.89
CA PHE A 185 -8.07 -4.49 14.08
C PHE A 185 -7.66 -5.59 15.06
N ILE A 186 -6.42 -6.08 14.99
CA ILE A 186 -5.90 -7.05 15.96
C ILE A 186 -5.96 -6.48 17.39
N ASP A 187 -5.46 -5.26 17.59
CA ASP A 187 -5.45 -4.61 18.90
C ASP A 187 -6.86 -4.33 19.41
N PHE A 188 -7.81 -4.00 18.52
CA PHE A 188 -9.23 -3.88 18.86
C PHE A 188 -9.82 -5.21 19.30
N LEU A 189 -9.64 -6.26 18.50
CA LEU A 189 -10.19 -7.60 18.78
C LEU A 189 -9.64 -8.19 20.07
N GLU A 190 -8.38 -7.93 20.38
CA GLU A 190 -7.72 -8.35 21.63
C GLU A 190 -8.02 -7.44 22.84
N GLY A 191 -8.85 -6.39 22.68
CA GLY A 191 -9.20 -5.48 23.75
C GLY A 191 -8.06 -4.59 24.24
N LYS A 192 -7.08 -4.31 23.39
CA LYS A 192 -5.92 -3.47 23.72
C LYS A 192 -6.16 -1.98 23.46
N LEU A 193 -7.21 -1.64 22.72
CA LEU A 193 -7.58 -0.26 22.44
C LEU A 193 -8.54 0.26 23.52
N PRO A 194 -8.15 1.26 24.33
CA PRO A 194 -9.04 1.83 25.35
C PRO A 194 -10.05 2.80 24.74
N ALA A 195 -9.76 3.39 23.60
CA ALA A 195 -10.58 4.38 22.91
C ALA A 195 -10.22 4.44 21.43
N SER A 196 -11.13 4.94 20.62
CA SER A 196 -10.89 5.38 19.24
C SER A 196 -10.59 6.87 19.19
N VAL A 197 -10.24 7.40 18.02
CA VAL A 197 -9.99 8.83 17.81
C VAL A 197 -10.82 9.36 16.64
N ARG A 198 -11.27 10.62 16.76
CA ARG A 198 -12.00 11.32 15.70
C ARG A 198 -11.01 11.85 14.65
N GLY A 199 -10.63 11.01 13.74
CA GLY A 199 -9.77 11.29 12.60
C GLY A 199 -9.89 10.14 11.63
N GLY A 200 -9.35 10.23 10.43
CA GLY A 200 -9.57 9.19 9.46
C GLY A 200 -8.57 9.14 8.33
N TYR A 201 -8.73 8.13 7.52
CA TYR A 201 -7.98 7.89 6.30
C TYR A 201 -8.96 7.74 5.14
N ASN A 202 -8.48 7.99 3.94
CA ASN A 202 -9.18 7.54 2.75
C ASN A 202 -8.77 6.08 2.52
N ASN A 203 -9.70 5.15 2.77
CA ASN A 203 -9.42 3.71 2.68
C ASN A 203 -10.14 3.11 1.48
N PHE A 204 -9.47 2.20 0.77
CA PHE A 204 -10.10 1.38 -0.26
C PHE A 204 -9.63 -0.08 -0.17
N ASP A 205 -10.43 -0.99 -0.72
CA ASP A 205 -10.11 -2.41 -0.71
C ASP A 205 -9.13 -2.76 -1.85
N ILE A 206 -8.07 -3.50 -1.54
CA ILE A 206 -7.11 -3.93 -2.55
C ILE A 206 -7.74 -4.82 -3.63
N ARG A 207 -8.82 -5.53 -3.31
CA ARG A 207 -9.54 -6.36 -4.28
C ARG A 207 -10.21 -5.54 -5.37
N ASP A 208 -10.58 -4.28 -5.09
CA ASP A 208 -11.14 -3.39 -6.11
C ASP A 208 -10.11 -3.05 -7.20
N VAL A 209 -8.82 -3.00 -6.85
CA VAL A 209 -7.74 -2.89 -7.83
C VAL A 209 -7.52 -4.21 -8.56
N ALA A 210 -7.59 -5.33 -7.84
CA ALA A 210 -7.46 -6.66 -8.45
C ALA A 210 -8.56 -6.91 -9.48
N ASP A 211 -9.80 -6.48 -9.21
CA ASP A 211 -10.93 -6.65 -10.12
C ASP A 211 -10.75 -5.88 -11.44
N VAL A 212 -10.12 -4.71 -11.41
CA VAL A 212 -9.84 -3.89 -12.60
C VAL A 212 -8.41 -4.07 -13.13
N LEU A 213 -7.64 -5.02 -12.60
CA LEU A 213 -6.24 -5.23 -13.02
C LEU A 213 -6.09 -5.52 -14.51
N PRO A 214 -6.92 -6.33 -15.17
CA PRO A 214 -6.84 -6.50 -16.63
C PRO A 214 -7.00 -5.18 -17.38
N ALA A 215 -7.96 -4.34 -17.00
CA ALA A 215 -8.15 -3.02 -17.60
C ALA A 215 -6.96 -2.07 -17.36
N ILE A 216 -6.31 -2.16 -16.19
CA ILE A 216 -5.09 -1.40 -15.91
C ILE A 216 -3.96 -1.83 -16.84
N LEU A 217 -3.76 -3.14 -17.02
CA LEU A 217 -2.72 -3.66 -17.90
C LEU A 217 -2.94 -3.26 -19.35
N GLU A 218 -4.19 -3.19 -19.80
CA GLU A 218 -4.57 -2.81 -21.15
C GLU A 218 -4.49 -1.29 -21.35
N ARG A 219 -5.15 -0.49 -20.50
CA ARG A 219 -5.52 0.91 -20.77
C ARG A 219 -4.65 1.96 -20.06
N ALA A 220 -3.84 1.58 -19.07
CA ALA A 220 -2.98 2.56 -18.43
C ALA A 220 -1.98 3.15 -19.43
N ALA A 221 -2.04 4.47 -19.65
CA ALA A 221 -1.25 5.16 -20.66
C ALA A 221 0.14 5.55 -20.13
N PRO A 222 1.18 5.59 -20.98
CA PRO A 222 2.54 5.99 -20.59
C PRO A 222 2.58 7.42 -20.03
N GLY A 223 3.29 7.60 -18.92
CA GLY A 223 3.44 8.90 -18.25
C GLY A 223 2.25 9.33 -17.42
N GLU A 224 1.13 8.60 -17.49
CA GLU A 224 -0.09 8.94 -16.77
C GLU A 224 -0.07 8.41 -15.33
N SER A 225 -0.76 9.17 -14.48
CA SER A 225 -0.99 8.79 -13.09
C SER A 225 -2.49 8.60 -12.83
N TYR A 226 -2.82 7.65 -11.94
CA TYR A 226 -4.19 7.29 -11.59
C TYR A 226 -4.32 7.14 -10.08
N ILE A 227 -5.34 7.74 -9.47
CA ILE A 227 -5.58 7.63 -8.04
C ILE A 227 -6.58 6.52 -7.74
N PHE A 228 -6.19 5.65 -6.81
CA PHE A 228 -7.05 4.63 -6.23
C PHE A 228 -7.36 5.02 -4.79
N ALA A 229 -8.58 5.43 -4.57
CA ALA A 229 -9.10 5.92 -3.30
C ALA A 229 -10.61 5.66 -3.22
N ASN A 230 -11.18 5.91 -2.06
CA ASN A 230 -12.62 5.91 -1.84
C ASN A 230 -12.99 7.26 -1.19
N ARG A 231 -13.83 7.26 -0.20
CA ARG A 231 -14.14 8.41 0.64
C ARG A 231 -13.26 8.44 1.90
N PRO A 232 -13.06 9.59 2.54
CA PRO A 232 -12.43 9.65 3.85
C PRO A 232 -13.36 9.01 4.91
N ASP A 233 -12.86 7.96 5.58
CA ASP A 233 -13.58 7.25 6.63
C ASP A 233 -12.97 7.55 7.99
N ARG A 234 -13.81 7.73 9.01
CA ARG A 234 -13.34 7.98 10.39
C ARG A 234 -12.94 6.66 11.07
N ILE A 235 -11.92 6.70 11.91
CA ILE A 235 -11.44 5.52 12.65
C ILE A 235 -12.52 4.99 13.59
N ASP A 236 -13.28 5.85 14.24
CA ASP A 236 -14.39 5.42 15.10
C ASP A 236 -15.51 4.76 14.29
N GLU A 237 -15.84 5.20 13.08
CA GLU A 237 -16.78 4.52 12.18
C GLU A 237 -16.28 3.12 11.79
N ILE A 238 -15.00 3.02 11.39
CA ILE A 238 -14.36 1.75 11.05
C ILE A 238 -14.42 0.76 12.22
N LEU A 239 -14.07 1.22 13.43
CA LEU A 239 -14.08 0.39 14.63
C LEU A 239 -15.48 0.05 15.11
N ASN A 240 -16.48 0.91 14.88
CA ASN A 240 -17.89 0.60 15.18
C ASN A 240 -18.41 -0.51 14.26
N ILE A 241 -18.13 -0.44 12.94
CA ILE A 241 -18.48 -1.54 12.01
C ILE A 241 -17.83 -2.85 12.48
N ALA A 242 -16.56 -2.80 12.89
CA ALA A 242 -15.87 -3.97 13.41
C ALA A 242 -16.49 -4.48 14.70
N ALA A 243 -16.91 -3.59 15.61
CA ALA A 243 -17.55 -3.93 16.87
C ALA A 243 -18.91 -4.62 16.66
N ASP A 244 -19.74 -4.04 15.79
CA ASP A 244 -21.06 -4.59 15.45
C ASP A 244 -20.93 -6.00 14.85
N TYR A 245 -19.96 -6.20 13.97
CA TYR A 245 -19.71 -7.50 13.33
C TYR A 245 -19.31 -8.60 14.32
N VAL A 246 -18.47 -8.28 15.31
CA VAL A 246 -17.98 -9.27 16.28
C VAL A 246 -18.74 -9.26 17.61
N GLY A 247 -19.82 -8.50 17.74
CA GLY A 247 -20.64 -8.41 18.95
C GLY A 247 -19.94 -7.73 20.13
N LYS A 248 -19.03 -6.78 19.87
CA LYS A 248 -18.33 -6.01 20.90
C LYS A 248 -18.95 -4.63 21.10
N LYS A 249 -18.70 -4.02 22.28
CA LYS A 249 -19.11 -2.65 22.56
C LYS A 249 -18.28 -1.65 21.73
N HIS A 250 -18.93 -0.57 21.31
CA HIS A 250 -18.25 0.55 20.68
C HIS A 250 -17.23 1.19 21.64
N LEU A 251 -16.10 1.60 21.12
CA LEU A 251 -15.11 2.33 21.89
C LEU A 251 -15.47 3.82 21.98
N PRO A 252 -15.19 4.48 23.13
CA PRO A 252 -15.35 5.93 23.20
C PRO A 252 -14.47 6.63 22.18
N ALA A 253 -15.06 7.56 21.41
CA ALA A 253 -14.36 8.31 20.37
C ALA A 253 -13.82 9.63 20.94
N LEU A 254 -12.51 9.70 21.14
CA LEU A 254 -11.84 10.86 21.68
C LEU A 254 -11.51 11.89 20.60
N PRO A 255 -11.63 13.18 20.89
CA PRO A 255 -11.08 14.24 20.03
C PRO A 255 -9.57 14.06 19.84
N LEU A 256 -9.05 14.43 18.64
CA LEU A 256 -7.63 14.28 18.33
C LEU A 256 -6.68 14.95 19.32
N TRP A 257 -7.08 16.08 19.91
CA TRP A 257 -6.24 16.78 20.90
C TRP A 257 -5.99 15.92 22.17
N CYS A 258 -6.96 15.09 22.57
CA CYS A 258 -6.76 14.15 23.69
C CYS A 258 -5.68 13.12 23.34
N ALA A 259 -5.67 12.61 22.11
CA ALA A 259 -4.64 11.69 21.63
C ALA A 259 -3.25 12.34 21.64
N TYR A 260 -3.15 13.61 21.24
CA TYR A 260 -1.88 14.36 21.32
C TYR A 260 -1.38 14.55 22.77
N LEU A 261 -2.27 14.84 23.71
CA LEU A 261 -1.91 14.95 25.13
C LEU A 261 -1.46 13.59 25.72
N GLY A 262 -2.10 12.50 25.33
CA GLY A 262 -1.76 11.14 25.77
C GLY A 262 -0.48 10.57 25.13
N LEU A 263 -0.04 11.15 24.01
CA LEU A 263 1.06 10.59 23.21
C LEU A 263 2.37 10.39 23.98
N PRO A 264 2.89 11.33 24.80
CA PRO A 264 4.12 11.12 25.56
C PRO A 264 4.04 9.91 26.50
N PHE A 265 2.90 9.74 27.18
CA PHE A 265 2.67 8.61 28.08
C PHE A 265 2.60 7.29 27.34
N LEU A 266 1.90 7.25 26.20
CA LEU A 266 1.80 6.06 25.35
C LEU A 266 3.16 5.67 24.76
N CYS A 267 3.96 6.63 24.33
CA CYS A 267 5.31 6.38 23.83
C CYS A 267 6.25 5.87 24.91
N LEU A 268 6.20 6.48 26.12
CA LEU A 268 7.01 6.03 27.27
C LEU A 268 6.62 4.61 27.68
N TRP A 269 5.32 4.33 27.79
CA TRP A 269 4.81 3.00 28.16
C TRP A 269 5.18 1.93 27.12
N ALA A 270 5.06 2.26 25.81
CA ALA A 270 5.47 1.37 24.73
C ALA A 270 6.98 1.08 24.78
N LYS A 271 7.81 2.11 25.06
CA LYS A 271 9.26 1.97 25.20
C LYS A 271 9.63 1.07 26.38
N LEU A 272 8.98 1.25 27.54
CA LEU A 272 9.19 0.41 28.74
C LEU A 272 8.81 -1.06 28.46
N ARG A 273 7.75 -1.31 27.68
CA ARG A 273 7.31 -2.65 27.33
C ARG A 273 7.96 -3.23 26.06
N LYS A 274 8.92 -2.52 25.46
CA LYS A 274 9.58 -2.90 24.19
C LYS A 274 8.58 -3.21 23.08
N LYS A 275 7.45 -2.48 23.05
CA LYS A 275 6.38 -2.62 22.03
C LYS A 275 6.32 -1.37 21.17
N ARG A 276 5.77 -1.50 19.97
CA ARG A 276 5.47 -0.33 19.13
C ARG A 276 4.38 0.50 19.81
N PRO A 277 4.50 1.85 19.82
CA PRO A 277 3.42 2.69 20.34
C PRO A 277 2.19 2.55 19.43
N LEU A 278 1.00 2.48 20.02
CA LEU A 278 -0.29 2.41 19.33
C LEU A 278 -0.51 3.61 18.38
N TYR A 279 -0.05 4.78 18.83
CA TYR A 279 -0.12 6.01 18.06
C TYR A 279 1.26 6.68 18.06
N THR A 280 1.62 7.27 16.91
CA THR A 280 2.79 8.14 16.77
C THR A 280 2.33 9.53 16.38
N ALA A 281 3.14 10.56 16.62
CA ALA A 281 2.83 11.91 16.16
C ALA A 281 2.58 11.98 14.65
N ALA A 282 3.34 11.20 13.87
CA ALA A 282 3.16 11.10 12.43
C ALA A 282 1.83 10.45 12.04
N ALA A 283 1.41 9.38 12.74
CA ALA A 283 0.12 8.74 12.52
C ALA A 283 -1.03 9.69 12.86
N LEU A 284 -0.97 10.40 14.00
CA LEU A 284 -1.98 11.40 14.37
C LEU A 284 -2.05 12.57 13.38
N ALA A 285 -0.92 13.00 12.85
CA ALA A 285 -0.90 14.04 11.81
C ALA A 285 -1.54 13.56 10.50
N ALA A 286 -1.32 12.29 10.11
CA ALA A 286 -1.92 11.71 8.92
C ALA A 286 -3.45 11.60 9.01
N ILE A 287 -4.00 11.21 10.17
CA ILE A 287 -5.45 11.10 10.37
C ILE A 287 -6.17 12.44 10.53
N ARG A 288 -5.44 13.54 10.71
CA ARG A 288 -6.01 14.88 10.78
C ARG A 288 -6.41 15.41 9.40
N GLU A 289 -5.70 15.02 8.37
CA GLU A 289 -5.95 15.46 7.00
C GLU A 289 -7.09 14.62 6.41
N LYS A 290 -8.28 15.21 6.27
CA LYS A 290 -9.37 14.64 5.48
C LYS A 290 -8.96 14.74 4.00
N ALA A 291 -8.21 13.75 3.54
CA ALA A 291 -7.77 13.71 2.16
C ALA A 291 -8.90 13.11 1.30
N ASP A 292 -9.63 13.98 0.62
CA ASP A 292 -10.48 13.58 -0.48
C ASP A 292 -9.67 13.67 -1.77
N PHE A 293 -9.78 12.63 -2.59
CA PHE A 293 -8.99 12.51 -3.81
C PHE A 293 -9.90 12.36 -5.02
N PRO A 294 -9.63 13.06 -6.12
CA PRO A 294 -10.38 12.87 -7.36
C PRO A 294 -10.05 11.49 -7.97
N ILE A 295 -11.08 10.68 -8.20
CA ILE A 295 -10.96 9.34 -8.78
C ILE A 295 -11.70 9.20 -10.11
N SER A 296 -12.23 10.30 -10.67
CA SER A 296 -13.01 10.31 -11.91
C SER A 296 -12.27 9.67 -13.05
N LYS A 297 -11.02 10.07 -13.28
CA LYS A 297 -10.15 9.48 -14.30
C LYS A 297 -9.96 7.97 -14.13
N THR A 298 -9.75 7.51 -12.89
CA THR A 298 -9.56 6.08 -12.60
C THR A 298 -10.84 5.29 -12.86
N LYS A 299 -12.00 5.84 -12.48
CA LYS A 299 -13.31 5.24 -12.76
C LYS A 299 -13.58 5.13 -14.25
N GLU A 300 -13.39 6.22 -14.99
CA GLU A 300 -13.64 6.28 -16.43
C GLU A 300 -12.70 5.36 -17.22
N THR A 301 -11.41 5.35 -16.85
CA THR A 301 -10.42 4.57 -17.58
C THR A 301 -10.53 3.06 -17.31
N PHE A 302 -10.74 2.67 -16.05
CA PHE A 302 -10.64 1.25 -15.66
C PHE A 302 -11.95 0.63 -15.21
N GLY A 303 -13.02 1.43 -14.99
CA GLY A 303 -14.25 0.93 -14.36
C GLY A 303 -14.10 0.72 -12.84
N PHE A 304 -13.13 1.39 -12.21
CA PHE A 304 -12.87 1.25 -10.76
C PHE A 304 -14.09 1.68 -9.94
N SER A 305 -14.60 0.79 -9.11
CA SER A 305 -15.75 1.02 -8.23
C SER A 305 -15.44 0.47 -6.84
N PRO A 306 -15.12 1.33 -5.86
CA PRO A 306 -14.84 0.87 -4.51
C PRO A 306 -16.04 0.18 -3.88
N ARG A 307 -15.81 -1.01 -3.29
CA ARG A 307 -16.85 -1.74 -2.54
C ARG A 307 -17.21 -1.05 -1.23
N PRO A 308 -18.37 -1.38 -0.64
CA PRO A 308 -18.77 -0.86 0.66
C PRO A 308 -17.73 -1.13 1.74
N LEU A 309 -17.42 -0.10 2.54
CA LEU A 309 -16.44 -0.19 3.63
C LEU A 309 -16.78 -1.31 4.63
N SER A 310 -18.08 -1.50 4.94
CA SER A 310 -18.54 -2.57 5.83
C SER A 310 -18.11 -3.95 5.33
N GLN A 311 -18.30 -4.23 4.05
CA GLN A 311 -17.87 -5.49 3.45
C GLN A 311 -16.34 -5.68 3.54
N THR A 312 -15.58 -4.64 3.25
CA THR A 312 -14.11 -4.70 3.36
C THR A 312 -13.67 -5.02 4.78
N ILE A 313 -14.29 -4.37 5.79
CA ILE A 313 -13.93 -4.57 7.20
C ILE A 313 -14.30 -5.99 7.65
N THR A 314 -15.52 -6.47 7.37
CA THR A 314 -15.94 -7.82 7.77
C THR A 314 -15.03 -8.88 7.15
N ASP A 315 -14.75 -8.79 5.86
CA ASP A 315 -13.89 -9.75 5.16
C ASP A 315 -12.44 -9.72 5.69
N GLN A 316 -11.95 -8.53 6.08
CA GLN A 316 -10.62 -8.41 6.69
C GLN A 316 -10.57 -9.01 8.09
N LEU A 317 -11.61 -8.84 8.90
CA LEU A 317 -11.72 -9.47 10.21
C LEU A 317 -11.75 -11.00 10.10
N ASP A 318 -12.56 -11.54 9.18
CA ASP A 318 -12.60 -12.97 8.90
C ASP A 318 -11.25 -13.51 8.47
N PHE A 319 -10.52 -12.77 7.61
CA PHE A 319 -9.17 -13.11 7.21
C PHE A 319 -8.23 -13.18 8.42
N LEU A 320 -8.27 -12.20 9.33
CA LEU A 320 -7.42 -12.16 10.52
C LEU A 320 -7.72 -13.32 11.47
N ILE A 321 -9.01 -13.65 11.66
CA ILE A 321 -9.46 -14.76 12.49
C ILE A 321 -9.03 -16.10 11.87
N ARG A 322 -9.36 -16.33 10.61
CA ARG A 322 -9.08 -17.57 9.89
C ARG A 322 -7.56 -17.86 9.79
N THR A 323 -6.74 -16.83 9.67
CA THR A 323 -5.28 -16.98 9.61
C THR A 323 -4.62 -17.09 10.99
N GLY A 324 -5.41 -17.16 12.08
CA GLY A 324 -4.91 -17.32 13.44
C GLY A 324 -4.16 -16.11 14.00
N LYS A 325 -4.34 -14.94 13.37
CA LYS A 325 -3.70 -13.68 13.82
C LYS A 325 -4.36 -13.11 15.06
N VAL A 326 -5.61 -13.45 15.28
CA VAL A 326 -6.40 -13.09 16.46
C VAL A 326 -7.09 -14.32 17.00
N LYS A 327 -7.05 -14.48 18.32
CA LYS A 327 -7.90 -15.43 19.05
C LYS A 327 -9.05 -14.64 19.65
N ILE A 328 -10.24 -14.82 19.13
CA ILE A 328 -11.43 -14.30 19.80
C ILE A 328 -11.57 -15.11 21.09
N LYS A 329 -11.40 -14.45 22.24
CA LYS A 329 -11.79 -15.05 23.52
C LYS A 329 -13.31 -15.08 23.52
N SER A 330 -13.87 -16.29 23.48
CA SER A 330 -15.30 -16.56 23.75
C SER A 330 -15.68 -16.02 25.10
#